data_0dea57906097195da696a19df16ad239
#
_entry.id   0dea57906097195da696a19df16ad239
#
_cell.length_a   1.000
_cell.length_b   1.000
_cell.length_c   1.000
_cell.angle_alpha   90.00
_cell.angle_beta   90.00
_cell.angle_gamma   90.00
#
_symmetry.space_group_name_H-M   'P 1'
#
loop_
_entity.id
_entity.type
_entity.pdbx_description
1 polymer ?
#
loop_
_entity_poly.entity_id
_entity_poly.type
_entity_poly.pdbx_seq_one_letter_code
_entity_poly.pdbx_strand_id
1 'polypeptide(L)' 'ISNGAVTEEAVAALVMLGFQKAASQKAVSAILKGSPTLAVEQVIKTALRML' A
#
# COMPACT_ATOMS: atom_id res chain seq x y z
N ILE A 1 -10.53 -11.68 -1.50
CA ILE A 1 -10.88 -11.25 -2.19
C ILE A 1 -10.79 -9.89 -2.48
N SER A 2 -10.57 -9.07 -1.73
CA SER A 2 -10.69 -7.77 -2.05
C SER A 2 -9.42 -7.01 -1.94
N ASN A 3 -9.27 -6.05 -2.81
CA ASN A 3 -8.20 -5.11 -2.73
C ASN A 3 -8.28 -4.28 -1.45
N GLY A 4 -9.46 -4.25 -0.85
CA GLY A 4 -9.64 -3.53 0.40
C GLY A 4 -8.79 -4.07 1.52
N ALA A 5 -8.72 -5.40 1.64
CA ALA A 5 -7.90 -6.02 2.69
C ALA A 5 -6.42 -5.73 2.46
N VAL A 6 -5.98 -5.85 1.21
CA VAL A 6 -4.58 -5.57 0.88
C VAL A 6 -4.25 -4.11 1.13
N THR A 7 -5.17 -3.22 0.75
CA THR A 7 -4.96 -1.80 0.94
C THR A 7 -4.81 -1.46 2.42
N GLU A 8 -5.70 -1.98 3.24
CA GLU A 8 -5.66 -1.69 4.67
C GLU A 8 -4.39 -2.23 5.31
N GLU A 9 -4.01 -3.44 4.95
CA GLU A 9 -2.81 -4.04 5.49
C GLU A 9 -1.56 -3.27 5.08
N ALA A 10 -1.48 -2.92 3.82
CA ALA A 10 -0.32 -2.19 3.33
C ALA A 10 -0.22 -0.81 3.96
N VAL A 11 -1.35 -0.11 4.07
CA VAL A 11 -1.36 1.21 4.68
C VAL A 11 -0.97 1.12 6.14
N ALA A 12 -1.51 0.13 6.86
CA ALA A 12 -1.18 -0.04 8.27
C ALA A 12 0.32 -0.28 8.46
N ALA A 13 0.90 -1.12 7.61
CA ALA A 13 2.33 -1.41 7.69
C ALA A 13 3.16 -0.14 7.45
N LEU A 14 2.77 0.65 6.47
CA LEU A 14 3.50 1.88 6.18
C LEU A 14 3.40 2.88 7.32
N VAL A 15 2.22 2.98 7.91
CA VAL A 15 2.04 3.87 9.05
C VAL A 15 2.91 3.42 10.22
N MET A 16 3.01 2.13 10.43
CA MET A 16 3.87 1.59 11.49
C MET A 16 5.33 1.89 11.24
N LEU A 17 5.71 2.05 9.98
CA LEU A 17 7.08 2.42 9.64
C LEU A 17 7.33 3.92 9.78
N GLY A 18 6.30 4.70 10.07
CA GLY A 18 6.46 6.12 10.29
C GLY A 18 5.93 7.02 9.18
N PHE A 19 5.31 6.45 8.17
CA PHE A 19 4.75 7.28 7.10
C PHE A 19 3.36 7.76 7.46
N GLN A 20 2.96 8.87 6.86
CA GLN A 20 1.64 9.43 7.10
C GLN A 20 0.57 8.56 6.43
N LYS A 21 -0.57 8.47 7.09
CA LYS A 21 -1.64 7.63 6.59
C LYS A 21 -2.12 8.08 5.22
N ALA A 22 -2.33 9.38 5.04
CA ALA A 22 -2.83 9.90 3.77
C ALA A 22 -1.86 9.59 2.62
N ALA A 23 -0.57 9.82 2.84
CA ALA A 23 0.44 9.54 1.82
C ALA A 23 0.49 8.04 1.52
N SER A 24 0.40 7.22 2.56
CA SER A 24 0.41 5.77 2.41
C SER A 24 -0.79 5.30 1.60
N GLN A 25 -1.97 5.85 1.88
CA GLN A 25 -3.17 5.48 1.16
C GLN A 25 -3.06 5.84 -0.31
N LYS A 26 -2.53 7.00 -0.61
CA LYS A 26 -2.36 7.42 -2.00
C LYS A 26 -1.40 6.50 -2.75
N ALA A 27 -0.28 6.18 -2.11
CA ALA A 27 0.71 5.32 -2.74
C ALA A 27 0.14 3.94 -3.01
N VAL A 28 -0.51 3.36 -2.01
CA VAL A 28 -1.07 2.02 -2.14
C VAL A 28 -2.17 1.99 -3.19
N SER A 29 -3.04 3.00 -3.20
CA SER A 29 -4.10 3.08 -4.19
C SER A 29 -3.55 3.16 -5.61
N ALA A 30 -2.52 3.96 -5.81
CA ALA A 30 -1.91 4.09 -7.13
C ALA A 30 -1.31 2.77 -7.58
N ILE A 31 -0.64 2.08 -6.67
CA ILE A 31 -0.01 0.80 -6.98
C ILE A 31 -1.06 -0.24 -7.38
N LEU A 32 -2.11 -0.36 -6.59
CA LEU A 32 -3.14 -1.35 -6.85
C LEU A 32 -3.99 -1.02 -8.06
N LYS A 33 -4.06 0.24 -8.41
CA LYS A 33 -4.77 0.63 -9.61
C LYS A 33 -4.08 0.08 -10.86
N GLY A 34 -2.76 0.08 -10.85
CA GLY A 34 -1.99 -0.46 -11.96
C GLY A 34 -1.79 -1.96 -11.86
N SER A 35 -1.78 -2.50 -10.65
CA SER A 35 -1.49 -3.92 -10.44
C SER A 35 -2.37 -4.47 -9.33
N PRO A 36 -3.66 -4.69 -9.62
CA PRO A 36 -4.62 -5.05 -8.56
C PRO A 36 -4.40 -6.41 -7.94
N THR A 37 -3.56 -7.25 -8.52
CA THR A 37 -3.32 -8.59 -7.98
C THR A 37 -2.02 -8.72 -7.22
N LEU A 38 -1.34 -7.62 -6.95
CA LEU A 38 -0.10 -7.67 -6.18
C LEU A 38 -0.37 -8.12 -4.74
N ALA A 39 0.55 -8.92 -4.22
CA ALA A 39 0.49 -9.30 -2.82
C ALA A 39 0.85 -8.10 -1.94
N VAL A 40 0.40 -8.12 -0.71
CA VAL A 40 0.63 -7.04 0.22
C VAL A 40 2.13 -6.71 0.37
N GLU A 41 2.93 -7.73 0.41
CA GLU A 41 4.37 -7.55 0.53
C GLU A 41 4.94 -6.74 -0.62
N GLN A 42 4.49 -7.05 -1.83
CA GLN A 42 4.95 -6.34 -3.02
C GLN A 42 4.44 -4.90 -3.02
N VAL A 43 3.22 -4.71 -2.57
CA VAL A 43 2.64 -3.36 -2.47
C VAL A 43 3.48 -2.51 -1.54
N ILE A 44 3.83 -3.05 -0.39
CA ILE A 44 4.62 -2.32 0.58
C ILE A 44 5.99 -1.96 0.03
N LYS A 45 6.65 -2.92 -0.60
CA LYS A 45 7.96 -2.68 -1.19
C LYS A 45 7.91 -1.58 -2.25
N THR A 46 6.90 -1.64 -3.09
CA THR A 46 6.75 -0.64 -4.14
C THR A 46 6.46 0.73 -3.54
N ALA A 47 5.61 0.77 -2.52
CA ALA A 47 5.26 2.02 -1.86
C ALA A 47 6.48 2.67 -1.22
N LEU A 48 7.35 1.87 -0.63
CA LEU A 48 8.56 2.39 -0.01
C LEU A 48 9.46 3.11 -1.02
N ARG A 49 9.40 2.70 -2.27
CA ARG A 49 10.17 3.35 -3.31
C ARG A 49 9.53 4.65 -3.76
N MET A 50 8.22 4.79 -3.58
CA MET A 50 7.50 5.99 -3.95
C MET A 50 7.52 7.03 -2.84
N LEU A 51 7.60 6.58 -1.62
CA LEU A 51 7.59 7.45 -0.46
C LEU A 51 9.00 7.74 0.01
#